data_03fcba672db5a639096a3b0ddd129eea
#
_entry.id   03fcba672db5a639096a3b0ddd129eea
#
_cell.length_a   1.000
_cell.length_b   1.000
_cell.length_c   1.000
_cell.angle_alpha   90.00
_cell.angle_beta   90.00
_cell.angle_gamma   90.00
#
_symmetry.space_group_name_H-M   'P 1'
#
loop_
_entity.id
_entity.type
_entity.pdbx_description
1 polymer ?
#
loop_
_entity_poly.entity_id
_entity_poly.type
_entity_poly.pdbx_seq_one_letter_code
_entity_poly.pdbx_strand_id
1 'polypeptide(L)'
;LHLASNLQLTKKLLDKKLSAIATEMIMDNGVYPLLIPMSKIAGNLAIQKGMQFLEYSSGGKGILLSSISDSNNAKVTVVGCGEVGKSSIHKAISVGAKVTAIDINEEVLNILKSKYGELIEVCKTQTEEATSAIRSADLVVGAVLIPGKKPPIVISNEDISAMEKGSVVMDVAIDQGGCVEGVNANTHSDPFEMRDGVLVSAIANLPGAVPKTSSIELSTGLQKYLNFLLEEDWLKRSEERRVGKEC
;
A
#
# COMPACT_ATOMS: atom_id res chain seq x y z
N LEU A 1 9.66 -4.12 -11.99
CA LEU A 1 9.29 -3.87 -13.41
C LEU A 1 7.80 -3.52 -13.58
N HIS A 2 6.92 -4.07 -12.74
CA HIS A 2 5.45 -3.85 -12.78
C HIS A 2 4.85 -3.98 -14.19
N LEU A 3 5.23 -5.03 -14.90
CA LEU A 3 4.92 -5.21 -16.33
C LEU A 3 3.41 -5.25 -16.62
N ALA A 4 2.59 -5.75 -15.68
CA ALA A 4 1.14 -5.80 -15.82
C ALA A 4 0.48 -4.41 -15.98
N SER A 5 1.10 -3.36 -15.44
CA SER A 5 0.64 -1.98 -15.56
C SER A 5 1.34 -1.20 -16.70
N ASN A 6 2.35 -1.79 -17.36
CA ASN A 6 3.15 -1.10 -18.38
C ASN A 6 3.34 -1.93 -19.65
N LEU A 7 2.30 -2.00 -20.48
CA LEU A 7 2.30 -2.74 -21.73
C LEU A 7 3.37 -2.25 -22.73
N GLN A 8 3.68 -0.94 -22.72
CA GLN A 8 4.70 -0.38 -23.60
C GLN A 8 6.11 -0.88 -23.22
N LEU A 9 6.43 -0.95 -21.92
CA LEU A 9 7.69 -1.52 -21.46
C LEU A 9 7.78 -3.00 -21.81
N THR A 10 6.70 -3.76 -21.58
CA THR A 10 6.63 -5.19 -21.94
C THR A 10 6.96 -5.41 -23.42
N LYS A 11 6.30 -4.66 -24.33
CA LYS A 11 6.58 -4.72 -25.76
C LYS A 11 8.05 -4.40 -26.09
N LYS A 12 8.61 -3.34 -25.50
CA LYS A 12 10.02 -2.96 -25.73
C LYS A 12 11.01 -4.04 -25.29
N LEU A 13 10.74 -4.70 -24.15
CA LEU A 13 11.59 -5.80 -23.67
C LEU A 13 11.56 -7.00 -24.63
N LEU A 14 10.37 -7.35 -25.13
CA LEU A 14 10.18 -8.43 -26.10
C LEU A 14 10.87 -8.10 -27.44
N ASP A 15 10.66 -6.90 -27.99
CA ASP A 15 11.26 -6.45 -29.25
C ASP A 15 12.80 -6.45 -29.19
N LYS A 16 13.36 -6.08 -28.05
CA LYS A 16 14.82 -6.07 -27.83
C LYS A 16 15.37 -7.42 -27.39
N LYS A 17 14.52 -8.43 -27.18
CA LYS A 17 14.92 -9.79 -26.73
C LYS A 17 15.77 -9.73 -25.46
N LEU A 18 15.43 -8.83 -24.52
CA LEU A 18 16.15 -8.67 -23.26
C LEU A 18 15.69 -9.70 -22.23
N SER A 19 16.65 -10.31 -21.54
CA SER A 19 16.35 -11.06 -20.31
C SER A 19 16.09 -10.04 -19.20
N ALA A 20 14.92 -10.13 -18.57
CA ALA A 20 14.52 -9.22 -17.52
C ALA A 20 14.00 -10.02 -16.32
N ILE A 21 14.38 -9.60 -15.10
CA ILE A 21 13.94 -10.21 -13.85
C ILE A 21 13.12 -9.20 -13.09
N ALA A 22 11.85 -9.50 -12.91
CA ALA A 22 10.96 -8.73 -12.03
C ALA A 22 11.20 -9.18 -10.58
N THR A 23 12.04 -8.46 -9.86
CA THR A 23 12.45 -8.83 -8.49
C THR A 23 11.26 -8.91 -7.54
N GLU A 24 10.24 -8.08 -7.75
CA GLU A 24 8.99 -8.09 -7.01
C GLU A 24 8.16 -9.37 -7.20
N MET A 25 8.45 -10.13 -8.27
CA MET A 25 7.76 -11.40 -8.60
C MET A 25 8.56 -12.64 -8.20
N ILE A 26 9.73 -12.48 -7.60
CA ILE A 26 10.49 -13.63 -7.06
C ILE A 26 9.68 -14.22 -5.92
N MET A 27 9.29 -15.49 -6.07
CA MET A 27 8.48 -16.22 -5.09
C MET A 27 9.32 -17.34 -4.46
N ASP A 28 9.31 -17.39 -3.13
CA ASP A 28 9.97 -18.41 -2.32
C ASP A 28 8.93 -18.98 -1.34
N ASN A 29 8.62 -20.29 -1.47
CA ASN A 29 7.59 -20.96 -0.65
C ASN A 29 6.23 -20.22 -0.58
N GLY A 30 5.76 -19.70 -1.71
CA GLY A 30 4.48 -18.98 -1.79
C GLY A 30 4.50 -17.54 -1.29
N VAL A 31 5.67 -17.04 -0.91
CA VAL A 31 5.88 -15.66 -0.42
C VAL A 31 6.71 -14.87 -1.42
N TYR A 32 6.49 -13.56 -1.50
CA TYR A 32 7.27 -12.64 -2.33
C TYR A 32 8.28 -11.87 -1.45
N PRO A 33 9.46 -12.45 -1.17
CA PRO A 33 10.36 -11.94 -0.13
C PRO A 33 10.96 -10.57 -0.42
N LEU A 34 11.12 -10.20 -1.69
CA LEU A 34 11.64 -8.90 -2.08
C LEU A 34 10.56 -7.81 -2.13
N LEU A 35 9.29 -8.20 -2.18
CA LEU A 35 8.16 -7.28 -2.09
C LEU A 35 7.89 -6.86 -0.64
N ILE A 36 8.10 -7.75 0.33
CA ILE A 36 7.79 -7.53 1.74
C ILE A 36 8.49 -6.30 2.34
N PRO A 37 9.81 -6.09 2.20
CA PRO A 37 10.48 -4.92 2.77
C PRO A 37 9.91 -3.60 2.24
N MET A 38 9.71 -3.51 0.94
CA MET A 38 9.15 -2.31 0.31
C MET A 38 7.70 -2.08 0.74
N SER A 39 6.90 -3.14 0.86
CA SER A 39 5.54 -3.06 1.39
C SER A 39 5.49 -2.56 2.84
N LYS A 40 6.41 -3.02 3.68
CA LYS A 40 6.53 -2.55 5.07
C LYS A 40 6.91 -1.07 5.15
N ILE A 41 7.86 -0.64 4.32
CA ILE A 41 8.26 0.78 4.24
C ILE A 41 7.09 1.62 3.74
N ALA A 42 6.41 1.19 2.67
CA ALA A 42 5.26 1.91 2.12
C ALA A 42 4.14 2.08 3.15
N GLY A 43 3.80 1.03 3.89
CA GLY A 43 2.79 1.09 4.95
C GLY A 43 3.14 2.06 6.08
N ASN A 44 4.41 2.08 6.51
CA ASN A 44 4.88 3.05 7.51
C ASN A 44 4.82 4.50 6.97
N LEU A 45 5.24 4.70 5.72
CA LEU A 45 5.23 6.02 5.07
C LEU A 45 3.81 6.52 4.80
N ALA A 46 2.86 5.64 4.52
CA ALA A 46 1.46 6.02 4.37
C ALA A 46 0.94 6.73 5.64
N ILE A 47 1.23 6.18 6.81
CA ILE A 47 0.86 6.82 8.07
C ILE A 47 1.68 8.09 8.31
N GLN A 48 3.00 8.06 8.10
CA GLN A 48 3.85 9.23 8.31
C GLN A 48 3.45 10.41 7.41
N LYS A 49 3.17 10.16 6.14
CA LYS A 49 2.69 11.18 5.19
C LYS A 49 1.25 11.60 5.51
N GLY A 50 0.38 10.65 5.86
CA GLY A 50 -0.98 10.95 6.28
C GLY A 50 -1.01 11.88 7.50
N MET A 51 -0.12 11.67 8.49
CA MET A 51 0.04 12.58 9.63
C MET A 51 0.39 14.00 9.18
N GLN A 52 1.35 14.13 8.26
CA GLN A 52 1.76 15.42 7.71
C GLN A 52 0.62 16.09 6.94
N PHE A 53 -0.15 15.33 6.17
CA PHE A 53 -1.24 15.89 5.37
C PHE A 53 -2.47 16.27 6.22
N LEU A 54 -2.63 15.71 7.41
CA LEU A 54 -3.64 16.13 8.38
C LEU A 54 -3.33 17.49 9.04
N GLU A 55 -2.09 17.98 8.93
CA GLU A 55 -1.73 19.31 9.43
C GLU A 55 -2.45 20.42 8.66
N TYR A 56 -2.80 21.49 9.36
CA TYR A 56 -3.47 22.66 8.77
C TYR A 56 -2.68 23.30 7.62
N SER A 57 -1.35 23.29 7.75
CA SER A 57 -0.42 23.81 6.73
C SER A 57 -0.51 23.07 5.38
N SER A 58 -0.94 21.83 5.39
CA SER A 58 -1.17 21.00 4.19
C SER A 58 -2.59 21.11 3.62
N GLY A 59 -3.49 21.83 4.30
CA GLY A 59 -4.92 21.86 3.99
C GLY A 59 -5.73 20.77 4.69
N GLY A 60 -5.12 20.01 5.59
CA GLY A 60 -5.76 19.01 6.42
C GLY A 60 -6.59 19.60 7.56
N LYS A 61 -7.22 18.72 8.36
CA LYS A 61 -8.11 19.07 9.48
C LYS A 61 -7.41 19.84 10.62
N GLY A 62 -6.06 19.92 10.63
CA GLY A 62 -5.31 20.52 11.74
C GLY A 62 -5.32 19.68 13.01
N ILE A 63 -5.31 18.36 12.87
CA ILE A 63 -5.34 17.39 13.98
C ILE A 63 -4.08 16.56 14.04
N LEU A 64 -3.73 16.13 15.24
CA LEU A 64 -2.69 15.10 15.44
C LEU A 64 -3.31 13.72 15.32
N LEU A 65 -2.61 12.83 14.61
CA LEU A 65 -2.96 11.43 14.58
C LEU A 65 -2.67 10.74 15.93
N SER A 66 -1.63 11.20 16.61
CA SER A 66 -1.22 10.67 17.90
C SER A 66 -2.15 11.14 19.02
N SER A 67 -2.50 10.20 19.90
CA SER A 67 -3.27 10.50 21.11
C SER A 67 -2.42 11.32 22.10
N ILE A 68 -2.97 12.42 22.61
CA ILE A 68 -2.40 13.19 23.71
C ILE A 68 -3.22 12.96 24.99
N SER A 69 -4.51 12.67 24.83
CA SER A 69 -5.45 12.38 25.92
C SER A 69 -6.52 11.42 25.42
N ASP A 70 -7.19 10.74 26.33
CA ASP A 70 -8.24 9.75 25.99
C ASP A 70 -9.45 10.35 25.25
N SER A 71 -9.56 11.67 25.20
CA SER A 71 -10.74 12.36 24.68
C SER A 71 -10.71 12.64 23.17
N ASN A 72 -9.57 12.47 22.48
CA ASN A 72 -9.47 12.88 21.07
C ASN A 72 -8.47 12.04 20.27
N ASN A 73 -8.85 10.78 20.01
CA ASN A 73 -8.03 9.90 19.18
C ASN A 73 -8.50 9.99 17.73
N ALA A 74 -7.61 10.41 16.83
CA ALA A 74 -7.87 10.39 15.40
C ALA A 74 -8.15 8.96 14.91
N LYS A 75 -9.03 8.85 13.92
CA LYS A 75 -9.50 7.59 13.35
C LYS A 75 -8.73 7.25 12.08
N VAL A 76 -8.13 6.08 12.05
CA VAL A 76 -7.44 5.53 10.88
C VAL A 76 -8.18 4.30 10.39
N THR A 77 -8.59 4.30 9.13
CA THR A 77 -9.17 3.12 8.49
C THR A 77 -8.17 2.57 7.45
N VAL A 78 -7.84 1.29 7.57
CA VAL A 78 -6.94 0.60 6.63
C VAL A 78 -7.73 -0.43 5.85
N VAL A 79 -7.78 -0.28 4.53
CA VAL A 79 -8.49 -1.18 3.60
C VAL A 79 -7.48 -2.06 2.87
N GLY A 80 -7.52 -3.36 3.15
CA GLY A 80 -6.53 -4.35 2.74
C GLY A 80 -5.47 -4.59 3.82
N CYS A 81 -5.45 -5.79 4.38
CA CYS A 81 -4.58 -6.17 5.51
C CYS A 81 -3.42 -7.09 5.09
N GLY A 82 -2.88 -6.88 3.87
CA GLY A 82 -1.62 -7.46 3.42
C GLY A 82 -0.41 -6.85 4.14
N GLU A 83 0.79 -7.00 3.61
CA GLU A 83 2.02 -6.50 4.25
C GLU A 83 2.03 -4.97 4.42
N VAL A 84 1.53 -4.22 3.43
CA VAL A 84 1.34 -2.77 3.52
C VAL A 84 0.37 -2.42 4.64
N GLY A 85 -0.84 -3.02 4.60
CA GLY A 85 -1.89 -2.74 5.58
C GLY A 85 -1.49 -3.11 7.01
N LYS A 86 -0.88 -4.28 7.22
CA LYS A 86 -0.35 -4.68 8.54
C LYS A 86 0.66 -3.68 9.09
N SER A 87 1.53 -3.14 8.22
CA SER A 87 2.52 -2.13 8.62
C SER A 87 1.89 -0.79 8.94
N SER A 88 0.88 -0.37 8.16
CA SER A 88 0.08 0.83 8.43
C SER A 88 -0.69 0.69 9.75
N ILE A 89 -1.36 -0.44 9.97
CA ILE A 89 -2.07 -0.73 11.23
C ILE A 89 -1.13 -0.66 12.42
N HIS A 90 0.01 -1.36 12.35
CA HIS A 90 0.99 -1.34 13.43
C HIS A 90 1.49 0.07 13.74
N LYS A 91 1.83 0.85 12.71
CA LYS A 91 2.30 2.23 12.87
C LYS A 91 1.21 3.13 13.44
N ALA A 92 -0.04 3.05 12.96
CA ALA A 92 -1.16 3.85 13.45
C ALA A 92 -1.47 3.56 14.93
N ILE A 93 -1.51 2.29 15.32
CA ILE A 93 -1.67 1.88 16.72
C ILE A 93 -0.50 2.40 17.57
N SER A 94 0.74 2.30 17.09
CA SER A 94 1.93 2.72 17.84
C SER A 94 1.98 4.22 18.14
N VAL A 95 1.29 5.04 17.35
CA VAL A 95 1.15 6.49 17.62
C VAL A 95 -0.14 6.84 18.39
N GLY A 96 -0.96 5.85 18.73
CA GLY A 96 -2.14 6.04 19.56
C GLY A 96 -3.43 6.38 18.82
N ALA A 97 -3.50 6.15 17.50
CA ALA A 97 -4.73 6.33 16.73
C ALA A 97 -5.74 5.20 17.02
N LYS A 98 -7.05 5.50 16.87
CA LYS A 98 -8.09 4.47 16.78
C LYS A 98 -8.05 3.85 15.39
N VAL A 99 -7.87 2.54 15.32
CA VAL A 99 -7.67 1.85 14.04
C VAL A 99 -8.82 0.92 13.71
N THR A 100 -9.35 1.03 12.49
CA THR A 100 -10.27 0.06 11.90
C THR A 100 -9.57 -0.61 10.72
N ALA A 101 -9.50 -1.94 10.74
CA ALA A 101 -8.96 -2.75 9.66
C ALA A 101 -10.10 -3.40 8.85
N ILE A 102 -10.03 -3.27 7.52
CA ILE A 102 -11.01 -3.81 6.60
C ILE A 102 -10.30 -4.79 5.65
N ASP A 103 -10.80 -6.02 5.57
CA ASP A 103 -10.29 -7.03 4.62
C ASP A 103 -11.41 -7.97 4.18
N ILE A 104 -11.19 -8.66 3.06
CA ILE A 104 -12.07 -9.73 2.60
C ILE A 104 -11.82 -11.03 3.37
N ASN A 105 -10.60 -11.22 3.89
CA ASN A 105 -10.16 -12.44 4.56
C ASN A 105 -10.40 -12.36 6.08
N GLU A 106 -11.41 -13.06 6.55
CA GLU A 106 -11.78 -13.11 7.98
C GLU A 106 -10.67 -13.70 8.87
N GLU A 107 -9.86 -14.64 8.36
CA GLU A 107 -8.74 -15.19 9.12
C GLU A 107 -7.69 -14.11 9.45
N VAL A 108 -7.36 -13.27 8.47
CA VAL A 108 -6.46 -12.13 8.67
C VAL A 108 -7.03 -11.15 9.70
N LEU A 109 -8.34 -10.86 9.63
CA LEU A 109 -9.01 -9.96 10.58
C LEU A 109 -8.97 -10.56 12.01
N ASN A 110 -9.22 -11.85 12.16
CA ASN A 110 -9.17 -12.55 13.45
C ASN A 110 -7.75 -12.55 14.05
N ILE A 111 -6.73 -12.75 13.23
CA ILE A 111 -5.32 -12.65 13.66
C ILE A 111 -5.00 -11.24 14.16
N LEU A 112 -5.45 -10.19 13.44
CA LEU A 112 -5.24 -8.80 13.84
C LEU A 112 -5.98 -8.49 15.15
N LYS A 113 -7.25 -8.90 15.29
CA LYS A 113 -8.03 -8.71 16.52
C LYS A 113 -7.41 -9.44 17.71
N SER A 114 -6.94 -10.67 17.52
CA SER A 114 -6.22 -11.42 18.55
C SER A 114 -4.91 -10.73 18.98
N LYS A 115 -4.17 -10.14 18.01
CA LYS A 115 -2.89 -9.48 18.28
C LYS A 115 -3.02 -8.16 19.00
N TYR A 116 -4.02 -7.34 18.64
CA TYR A 116 -4.13 -5.95 19.10
C TYR A 116 -5.29 -5.72 20.08
N GLY A 117 -6.16 -6.69 20.28
CA GLY A 117 -7.27 -6.61 21.23
C GLY A 117 -8.18 -5.42 21.00
N GLU A 118 -8.39 -4.61 22.02
CA GLU A 118 -9.26 -3.43 21.98
C GLU A 118 -8.65 -2.23 21.22
N LEU A 119 -7.36 -2.30 20.84
CA LEU A 119 -6.70 -1.23 20.08
C LEU A 119 -7.12 -1.20 18.61
N ILE A 120 -7.86 -2.21 18.15
CA ILE A 120 -8.28 -2.32 16.76
C ILE A 120 -9.73 -2.79 16.65
N GLU A 121 -10.46 -2.16 15.76
CA GLU A 121 -11.72 -2.68 15.21
C GLU A 121 -11.45 -3.40 13.89
N VAL A 122 -12.24 -4.42 13.58
CA VAL A 122 -12.11 -5.19 12.34
C VAL A 122 -13.46 -5.31 11.66
N CYS A 123 -13.50 -5.08 10.36
CA CYS A 123 -14.70 -5.17 9.56
C CYS A 123 -14.43 -5.97 8.29
N LYS A 124 -15.41 -6.77 7.86
CA LYS A 124 -15.36 -7.39 6.53
C LYS A 124 -15.69 -6.36 5.45
N THR A 125 -14.99 -6.43 4.32
CA THR A 125 -15.27 -5.56 3.16
C THR A 125 -16.73 -5.70 2.69
N GLN A 126 -17.26 -4.64 2.07
CA GLN A 126 -18.63 -4.58 1.55
C GLN A 126 -19.75 -4.70 2.62
N THR A 127 -19.48 -4.30 3.85
CA THR A 127 -20.47 -4.14 4.90
C THR A 127 -20.77 -2.67 5.16
N GLU A 128 -21.89 -2.38 5.81
CA GLU A 128 -22.25 -1.01 6.20
C GLU A 128 -21.24 -0.44 7.22
N GLU A 129 -20.74 -1.30 8.13
CA GLU A 129 -19.72 -0.94 9.09
C GLU A 129 -18.42 -0.51 8.41
N ALA A 130 -17.99 -1.25 7.37
CA ALA A 130 -16.80 -0.90 6.59
C ALA A 130 -16.97 0.45 5.87
N THR A 131 -18.11 0.67 5.24
CA THR A 131 -18.44 1.96 4.60
C THR A 131 -18.46 3.10 5.60
N SER A 132 -19.10 2.90 6.75
CA SER A 132 -19.14 3.88 7.84
C SER A 132 -17.75 4.19 8.40
N ALA A 133 -16.90 3.17 8.55
CA ALA A 133 -15.51 3.34 9.00
C ALA A 133 -14.66 4.16 8.01
N ILE A 134 -14.83 3.96 6.69
CA ILE A 134 -14.16 4.78 5.67
C ILE A 134 -14.64 6.24 5.77
N ARG A 135 -15.95 6.47 5.74
CA ARG A 135 -16.56 7.81 5.70
C ARG A 135 -16.30 8.64 6.97
N SER A 136 -16.15 7.98 8.13
CA SER A 136 -15.88 8.66 9.41
C SER A 136 -14.40 8.75 9.78
N ALA A 137 -13.49 8.27 8.93
CA ALA A 137 -12.05 8.30 9.19
C ALA A 137 -11.45 9.70 8.99
N ASP A 138 -10.41 9.99 9.74
CA ASP A 138 -9.54 11.15 9.51
C ASP A 138 -8.46 10.81 8.48
N LEU A 139 -7.98 9.55 8.50
CA LEU A 139 -7.03 9.01 7.53
C LEU A 139 -7.50 7.64 7.04
N VAL A 140 -7.66 7.49 5.75
CA VAL A 140 -7.90 6.20 5.09
C VAL A 140 -6.64 5.76 4.35
N VAL A 141 -6.25 4.51 4.51
CA VAL A 141 -5.13 3.89 3.77
C VAL A 141 -5.68 2.76 2.90
N GLY A 142 -5.66 2.95 1.58
CA GLY A 142 -5.94 1.92 0.59
C GLY A 142 -4.68 1.07 0.34
N ALA A 143 -4.72 -0.19 0.77
CA ALA A 143 -3.56 -1.09 0.75
C ALA A 143 -3.89 -2.45 0.13
N VAL A 144 -4.85 -2.47 -0.80
CA VAL A 144 -5.25 -3.70 -1.51
C VAL A 144 -4.27 -3.97 -2.64
N LEU A 145 -3.59 -5.11 -2.56
CA LEU A 145 -2.62 -5.54 -3.55
C LEU A 145 -2.93 -6.98 -3.98
N ILE A 146 -3.01 -7.17 -5.31
CA ILE A 146 -3.08 -8.51 -5.92
C ILE A 146 -1.80 -8.66 -6.76
N PRO A 147 -0.87 -9.54 -6.38
CA PRO A 147 0.38 -9.71 -7.11
C PRO A 147 0.16 -9.96 -8.61
N GLY A 148 0.78 -9.14 -9.47
CA GLY A 148 0.68 -9.27 -10.92
C GLY A 148 -0.67 -8.88 -11.54
N LYS A 149 -1.61 -8.32 -10.77
CA LYS A 149 -2.93 -7.87 -11.27
C LYS A 149 -3.26 -6.46 -10.78
N LYS A 150 -4.13 -5.79 -11.50
CA LYS A 150 -4.72 -4.52 -11.05
C LYS A 150 -5.65 -4.80 -9.84
N PRO A 151 -5.53 -4.06 -8.73
CA PRO A 151 -6.43 -4.20 -7.60
C PRO A 151 -7.86 -3.74 -7.96
N PRO A 152 -8.89 -4.26 -7.27
CA PRO A 152 -10.23 -3.69 -7.36
C PRO A 152 -10.29 -2.30 -6.73
N ILE A 153 -11.24 -1.49 -7.17
CA ILE A 153 -11.60 -0.25 -6.49
C ILE A 153 -12.32 -0.62 -5.19
N VAL A 154 -11.83 -0.10 -4.06
CA VAL A 154 -12.36 -0.36 -2.72
C VAL A 154 -12.71 0.93 -1.96
N ILE A 155 -12.32 2.09 -2.47
CA ILE A 155 -12.67 3.40 -1.97
C ILE A 155 -13.27 4.19 -3.13
N SER A 156 -14.56 4.46 -3.08
CA SER A 156 -15.30 5.16 -4.14
C SER A 156 -15.22 6.68 -4.00
N ASN A 157 -15.56 7.40 -5.07
CA ASN A 157 -15.71 8.86 -4.98
C ASN A 157 -16.86 9.25 -4.05
N GLU A 158 -17.92 8.43 -3.95
CA GLU A 158 -19.01 8.65 -3.01
C GLU A 158 -18.52 8.57 -1.54
N ASP A 159 -17.63 7.62 -1.24
CA ASP A 159 -17.05 7.51 0.09
C ASP A 159 -16.17 8.73 0.41
N ILE A 160 -15.36 9.19 -0.54
CA ILE A 160 -14.53 10.38 -0.39
C ILE A 160 -15.39 11.62 -0.15
N SER A 161 -16.44 11.82 -0.95
CA SER A 161 -17.35 12.97 -0.83
C SER A 161 -18.12 12.99 0.51
N ALA A 162 -18.30 11.82 1.13
CA ALA A 162 -18.95 11.69 2.44
C ALA A 162 -17.98 11.86 3.63
N MET A 163 -16.68 11.92 3.40
CA MET A 163 -15.69 12.18 4.45
C MET A 163 -15.73 13.65 4.90
N GLU A 164 -15.28 13.90 6.12
CA GLU A 164 -15.12 15.25 6.62
C GLU A 164 -14.01 15.99 5.85
N LYS A 165 -14.24 17.28 5.53
CA LYS A 165 -13.25 18.11 4.84
C LYS A 165 -11.94 18.18 5.63
N GLY A 166 -10.82 18.11 4.91
CA GLY A 166 -9.49 18.04 5.48
C GLY A 166 -9.07 16.63 5.94
N SER A 167 -9.93 15.61 5.78
CA SER A 167 -9.53 14.20 5.90
C SER A 167 -8.55 13.81 4.78
N VAL A 168 -7.85 12.70 4.96
CA VAL A 168 -6.80 12.23 4.05
C VAL A 168 -7.09 10.81 3.57
N VAL A 169 -6.91 10.57 2.29
CA VAL A 169 -6.92 9.24 1.68
C VAL A 169 -5.55 8.97 1.06
N MET A 170 -4.92 7.87 1.43
CA MET A 170 -3.62 7.41 0.91
C MET A 170 -3.82 6.14 0.06
N ASP A 171 -3.68 6.22 -1.26
CA ASP A 171 -3.65 5.04 -2.13
C ASP A 171 -2.23 4.50 -2.27
N VAL A 172 -1.92 3.45 -1.52
CA VAL A 172 -0.59 2.81 -1.57
C VAL A 172 -0.50 1.76 -2.69
N ALA A 173 -1.61 1.44 -3.32
CA ALA A 173 -1.68 0.47 -4.42
C ALA A 173 -1.46 1.12 -5.80
N ILE A 174 -1.18 2.41 -5.88
CA ILE A 174 -1.10 3.17 -7.14
C ILE A 174 -0.11 2.61 -8.15
N ASP A 175 1.02 2.07 -7.71
CA ASP A 175 2.03 1.44 -8.60
C ASP A 175 1.46 0.26 -9.42
N GLN A 176 0.36 -0.33 -8.96
CA GLN A 176 -0.37 -1.41 -9.66
C GLN A 176 -1.71 -0.94 -10.24
N GLY A 177 -1.96 0.36 -10.29
CA GLY A 177 -3.15 0.95 -10.89
C GLY A 177 -4.18 1.47 -9.90
N GLY A 178 -3.86 1.49 -8.60
CA GLY A 178 -4.67 2.11 -7.55
C GLY A 178 -5.92 1.32 -7.14
N CYS A 179 -6.34 1.55 -5.90
CA CYS A 179 -7.56 0.98 -5.33
C CYS A 179 -8.60 2.06 -4.93
N VAL A 180 -8.27 3.33 -5.16
CA VAL A 180 -9.16 4.48 -5.04
C VAL A 180 -9.72 4.84 -6.41
N GLU A 181 -11.01 5.12 -6.49
CA GLU A 181 -11.69 5.43 -7.76
C GLU A 181 -11.14 6.72 -8.40
N GLY A 182 -10.81 6.62 -9.71
CA GLY A 182 -10.40 7.77 -10.52
C GLY A 182 -9.09 8.44 -10.09
N VAL A 183 -8.28 7.81 -9.22
CA VAL A 183 -7.02 8.37 -8.78
C VAL A 183 -5.95 8.30 -9.88
N ASN A 184 -5.14 9.36 -9.97
CA ASN A 184 -3.93 9.38 -10.77
C ASN A 184 -2.70 9.36 -9.87
N ALA A 185 -1.57 8.86 -10.41
CA ALA A 185 -0.33 8.83 -9.67
C ALA A 185 0.18 10.26 -9.38
N ASN A 186 0.46 10.51 -8.11
CA ASN A 186 1.12 11.71 -7.64
C ASN A 186 2.65 11.54 -7.61
N THR A 187 3.36 12.65 -7.42
CA THR A 187 4.81 12.66 -7.18
C THR A 187 5.11 13.07 -5.72
N HIS A 188 6.35 12.91 -5.29
CA HIS A 188 6.77 13.39 -3.97
C HIS A 188 6.76 14.93 -3.84
N SER A 189 6.86 15.66 -4.95
CA SER A 189 6.82 17.14 -5.00
C SER A 189 5.39 17.70 -5.15
N ASP A 190 4.48 16.88 -5.70
CA ASP A 190 3.05 17.18 -5.82
C ASP A 190 2.28 15.97 -5.25
N PRO A 191 2.17 15.90 -3.91
CA PRO A 191 1.89 14.63 -3.23
C PRO A 191 0.41 14.27 -3.12
N PHE A 192 -0.52 15.16 -3.41
CA PHE A 192 -1.95 14.90 -3.32
C PHE A 192 -2.76 15.82 -4.25
N GLU A 193 -3.98 15.46 -4.51
CA GLU A 193 -5.01 16.30 -5.11
C GLU A 193 -6.16 16.51 -4.11
N MET A 194 -6.90 17.61 -4.26
CA MET A 194 -8.08 17.87 -3.45
C MET A 194 -9.33 17.37 -4.17
N ARG A 195 -10.13 16.53 -3.51
CA ARG A 195 -11.45 16.06 -3.97
C ARG A 195 -12.50 16.33 -2.90
N ASP A 196 -13.48 17.15 -3.20
CA ASP A 196 -14.57 17.52 -2.27
C ASP A 196 -14.09 18.01 -0.89
N GLY A 197 -12.87 18.57 -0.85
CA GLY A 197 -12.23 19.03 0.37
C GLY A 197 -11.42 17.97 1.13
N VAL A 198 -11.28 16.76 0.58
CA VAL A 198 -10.44 15.66 1.09
C VAL A 198 -9.12 15.62 0.32
N LEU A 199 -8.01 15.41 1.03
CA LEU A 199 -6.69 15.26 0.42
C LEU A 199 -6.53 13.79 -0.05
N VAL A 200 -6.47 13.57 -1.35
CA VAL A 200 -6.28 12.24 -1.94
C VAL A 200 -4.85 12.13 -2.47
N SER A 201 -4.07 11.25 -1.89
CA SER A 201 -2.66 11.05 -2.20
C SER A 201 -2.42 9.65 -2.75
N ALA A 202 -1.76 9.58 -3.90
CA ALA A 202 -1.39 8.35 -4.58
C ALA A 202 0.06 8.45 -5.09
N ILE A 203 1.00 8.64 -4.16
CA ILE A 203 2.41 8.85 -4.50
C ILE A 203 3.01 7.55 -5.03
N ALA A 204 3.41 7.56 -6.30
CA ALA A 204 4.12 6.45 -6.91
C ALA A 204 5.48 6.24 -6.26
N ASN A 205 5.88 4.97 -6.10
CA ASN A 205 7.12 4.59 -5.44
C ASN A 205 7.31 5.29 -4.07
N LEU A 206 6.31 5.17 -3.21
CA LEU A 206 6.33 5.77 -1.88
C LEU A 206 7.63 5.49 -1.09
N PRO A 207 8.24 4.26 -1.13
CA PRO A 207 9.54 3.97 -0.51
C PRO A 207 10.70 4.84 -1.00
N GLY A 208 10.58 5.48 -2.16
CA GLY A 208 11.56 6.43 -2.68
C GLY A 208 11.78 7.66 -1.79
N ALA A 209 10.85 7.98 -0.89
CA ALA A 209 11.01 9.05 0.10
C ALA A 209 12.11 8.76 1.13
N VAL A 210 12.48 7.50 1.35
CA VAL A 210 13.49 7.07 2.33
C VAL A 210 14.56 6.17 1.67
N PRO A 211 15.32 6.69 0.69
CA PRO A 211 16.15 5.88 -0.20
C PRO A 211 17.24 5.11 0.55
N LYS A 212 17.78 5.67 1.64
CA LYS A 212 18.79 4.97 2.46
C LYS A 212 18.21 3.68 3.07
N THR A 213 17.05 3.78 3.73
CA THR A 213 16.38 2.61 4.31
C THR A 213 15.97 1.62 3.23
N SER A 214 15.34 2.10 2.17
CA SER A 214 14.84 1.25 1.08
C SER A 214 15.95 0.50 0.36
N SER A 215 17.10 1.14 0.09
CA SER A 215 18.24 0.49 -0.57
C SER A 215 18.89 -0.57 0.32
N ILE A 216 19.02 -0.32 1.62
CA ILE A 216 19.58 -1.30 2.56
C ILE A 216 18.68 -2.54 2.64
N GLU A 217 17.38 -2.35 2.86
CA GLU A 217 16.42 -3.44 2.99
C GLU A 217 16.31 -4.26 1.69
N LEU A 218 16.26 -3.58 0.54
CA LEU A 218 16.17 -4.25 -0.75
C LEU A 218 17.47 -5.01 -1.09
N SER A 219 18.63 -4.41 -0.88
CA SER A 219 19.92 -5.05 -1.19
C SER A 219 20.17 -6.26 -0.29
N THR A 220 19.82 -6.17 0.99
CA THR A 220 19.94 -7.30 1.92
C THR A 220 19.07 -8.49 1.48
N GLY A 221 17.82 -8.20 1.06
CA GLY A 221 16.94 -9.22 0.52
C GLY A 221 17.45 -9.81 -0.80
N LEU A 222 17.93 -8.94 -1.72
CA LEU A 222 18.36 -9.33 -3.05
C LEU A 222 19.63 -10.18 -3.02
N GLN A 223 20.56 -9.92 -2.11
CA GLN A 223 21.85 -10.64 -1.98
C GLN A 223 21.64 -12.15 -1.93
N LYS A 224 20.60 -12.61 -1.23
CA LYS A 224 20.25 -14.04 -1.12
C LYS A 224 19.97 -14.67 -2.50
N TYR A 225 19.39 -13.90 -3.43
CA TYR A 225 18.97 -14.40 -4.75
C TYR A 225 19.99 -14.17 -5.85
N LEU A 226 20.95 -13.25 -5.67
CA LEU A 226 22.00 -12.99 -6.64
C LEU A 226 22.87 -14.23 -6.88
N ASN A 227 23.11 -15.05 -5.87
CA ASN A 227 23.90 -16.27 -6.00
C ASN A 227 23.27 -17.25 -7.02
N PHE A 228 21.95 -17.30 -7.14
CA PHE A 228 21.29 -18.14 -8.16
C PHE A 228 21.61 -17.68 -9.61
N LEU A 229 21.87 -16.38 -9.81
CA LEU A 229 22.21 -15.83 -11.12
C LEU A 229 23.64 -16.12 -11.53
N LEU A 230 24.50 -16.52 -10.58
CA LEU A 230 25.90 -16.90 -10.83
C LEU A 230 26.03 -18.39 -11.23
N GLU A 231 24.96 -19.18 -11.07
CA GLU A 231 24.96 -20.59 -11.49
C GLU A 231 24.78 -20.68 -13.03
N GLU A 232 25.56 -21.54 -13.69
CA GLU A 232 25.61 -21.65 -15.15
C GLU A 232 24.25 -21.97 -15.80
N ASP A 233 23.34 -22.63 -15.09
CA ASP A 233 22.04 -23.10 -15.59
C ASP A 233 20.83 -22.24 -15.15
N TRP A 234 21.03 -21.03 -14.59
CA TRP A 234 19.92 -20.22 -14.07
C TRP A 234 18.85 -19.90 -15.12
N LEU A 235 19.24 -19.71 -16.39
CA LEU A 235 18.31 -19.47 -17.49
C LEU A 235 17.38 -20.67 -17.74
N LYS A 236 17.90 -21.89 -17.66
CA LYS A 236 17.09 -23.11 -17.83
C LYS A 236 16.10 -23.30 -16.66
N ARG A 237 16.52 -22.98 -15.42
CA ARG A 237 15.66 -23.05 -14.23
C ARG A 237 14.59 -21.95 -14.20
N SER A 238 14.80 -20.83 -14.89
CA SER A 238 13.84 -19.73 -14.98
C SER A 238 12.77 -19.94 -16.05
N GLU A 239 12.88 -20.98 -16.90
CA GLU A 239 11.98 -21.19 -18.03
C GLU A 239 10.52 -21.45 -17.67
N GLU A 240 10.24 -21.99 -16.51
CA GLU A 240 8.87 -22.28 -16.03
C GLU A 240 8.06 -21.00 -15.75
N ARG A 241 8.68 -19.80 -15.79
CA ARG A 241 8.06 -18.52 -15.43
C ARG A 241 8.29 -17.42 -16.45
N ARG A 242 8.49 -17.74 -17.72
CA ARG A 242 8.62 -16.74 -18.80
C ARG A 242 7.26 -16.09 -19.06
N VAL A 243 7.09 -14.86 -18.57
CA VAL A 243 6.07 -13.96 -19.10
C VAL A 243 6.41 -13.71 -20.58
N GLY A 244 5.66 -14.30 -21.50
CA GLY A 244 5.87 -14.10 -22.92
C GLY A 244 5.58 -15.33 -23.80
N LYS A 245 5.28 -16.49 -23.22
CA LYS A 245 4.77 -17.65 -23.99
C LYS A 245 3.27 -17.84 -23.91
N GLU A 246 2.58 -17.08 -23.05
CA GLU A 246 1.12 -17.18 -22.80
C GLU A 246 0.37 -15.86 -23.12
N CYS A 247 0.91 -14.99 -23.96
CA CYS A 247 0.21 -13.83 -24.51
C CYS A 247 -0.06 -14.01 -26.00
#